data_4727b60624f340cd35759708a40ccfd4
#
_entry.id   4727b60624f340cd35759708a40ccfd4
#
_cell.length_a   1.000
_cell.length_b   1.000
_cell.length_c   1.000
_cell.angle_alpha   90.00
_cell.angle_beta   90.00
_cell.angle_gamma   90.00
#
_symmetry.space_group_name_H-M   'P 1'
#
loop_
_entity.id
_entity.type
_entity.pdbx_description
1 polymer ?
#
loop_
_entity_poly.entity_id
_entity_poly.type
_entity_poly.pdbx_seq_one_letter_code
_entity_poly.pdbx_strand_id
1 'polypeptide(L)'
;MLATAHIVDVNESNIQQVIEQSMTKPVMMYFYSERSPHCAELGATLDKLAAEFADQFILAKLDCDVEQMIASQFGLRAIPTVYILQEGRPVDGFQGPQPEEAIRQILANVLPKPEELKAAQAAQLLSEGKAEEALPLLKEAHQLAPKNSEITLALAGALISLNKSEEAQTLLITIPLQDQDSYYHSLLAQIELQKQAADTPEIQQLQNDFNQQPENTDLAIQLALKLHEVARNEEALELLFSFIKKDLNAGDGQVKKTLMDILSALGTNDNLASKYRRMVYSLLY
;
A
#
# COMPACT_ATOMS: atom_id res chain seq x y z
N MET A 1 6.34 29.14 2.35
CA MET A 1 6.06 27.85 2.99
C MET A 1 5.69 28.16 4.43
N LEU A 2 4.40 28.20 4.75
CA LEU A 2 3.92 28.33 6.12
C LEU A 2 4.13 26.94 6.76
N ALA A 3 4.98 26.88 7.77
CA ALA A 3 5.04 25.72 8.63
C ALA A 3 3.61 25.47 9.16
N THR A 4 3.02 24.35 8.84
CA THR A 4 1.74 23.92 9.39
C THR A 4 1.97 23.70 10.88
N ALA A 5 1.57 24.68 11.69
CA ALA A 5 1.59 24.52 13.14
C ALA A 5 0.57 23.42 13.47
N HIS A 6 1.05 22.32 14.08
CA HIS A 6 0.17 21.22 14.52
C HIS A 6 -0.75 21.65 15.68
N ILE A 7 -0.45 22.79 16.28
CA ILE A 7 -1.21 23.40 17.38
C ILE A 7 -1.58 24.82 16.98
N VAL A 8 -2.87 25.17 17.07
CA VAL A 8 -3.42 26.45 16.68
C VAL A 8 -4.29 27.00 17.81
N ASP A 9 -4.02 28.23 18.23
CA ASP A 9 -4.92 28.95 19.14
C ASP A 9 -6.06 29.54 18.33
N VAL A 10 -7.29 29.21 18.73
CA VAL A 10 -8.52 29.57 18.03
C VAL A 10 -9.12 30.85 18.59
N ASN A 11 -9.49 31.74 17.67
CA ASN A 11 -10.15 33.00 17.96
C ASN A 11 -11.17 33.36 16.86
N GLU A 12 -11.89 34.48 17.04
CA GLU A 12 -12.92 34.92 16.07
C GLU A 12 -12.37 35.09 14.64
N SER A 13 -11.10 35.43 14.47
CA SER A 13 -10.52 35.70 13.16
C SER A 13 -10.13 34.42 12.39
N ASN A 14 -9.89 33.29 13.06
CA ASN A 14 -9.38 32.06 12.42
C ASN A 14 -10.28 30.83 12.58
N ILE A 15 -11.34 30.87 13.37
CA ILE A 15 -12.23 29.72 13.62
C ILE A 15 -12.76 29.10 12.32
N GLN A 16 -13.17 29.94 11.38
CA GLN A 16 -13.68 29.44 10.09
C GLN A 16 -12.61 28.69 9.31
N GLN A 17 -11.39 29.21 9.26
CA GLN A 17 -10.26 28.55 8.61
C GLN A 17 -9.93 27.23 9.30
N VAL A 18 -9.97 27.15 10.62
CA VAL A 18 -9.74 25.93 11.39
C VAL A 18 -10.80 24.86 11.06
N ILE A 19 -12.08 25.26 10.95
CA ILE A 19 -13.15 24.34 10.52
C ILE A 19 -12.93 23.88 9.07
N GLU A 20 -12.55 24.77 8.15
CA GLU A 20 -12.25 24.44 6.76
C GLU A 20 -11.05 23.46 6.65
N GLN A 21 -10.05 23.57 7.50
CA GLN A 21 -8.94 22.61 7.54
C GLN A 21 -9.40 21.18 7.87
N SER A 22 -10.53 21.03 8.57
CA SER A 22 -11.09 19.70 8.86
C SER A 22 -11.61 18.96 7.62
N MET A 23 -11.71 19.62 6.47
CA MET A 23 -12.01 18.99 5.17
C MET A 23 -10.87 18.13 4.64
N THR A 24 -9.64 18.41 5.07
CA THR A 24 -8.44 17.73 4.58
C THR A 24 -7.71 16.92 5.64
N LYS A 25 -7.84 17.33 6.90
CA LYS A 25 -7.13 16.73 8.03
C LYS A 25 -8.00 16.80 9.28
N PRO A 26 -8.11 15.75 10.11
CA PRO A 26 -8.85 15.82 11.36
C PRO A 26 -8.40 16.99 12.24
N VAL A 27 -9.35 17.68 12.83
CA VAL A 27 -9.11 18.78 13.78
C VAL A 27 -9.65 18.38 15.15
N MET A 28 -8.76 18.32 16.13
CA MET A 28 -9.12 18.14 17.53
C MET A 28 -9.33 19.52 18.17
N MET A 29 -10.58 19.93 18.32
CA MET A 29 -10.96 21.20 18.93
C MET A 29 -11.03 21.02 20.45
N TYR A 30 -10.12 21.65 21.17
CA TYR A 30 -10.02 21.61 22.62
C TYR A 30 -10.56 22.91 23.23
N PHE A 31 -11.68 22.82 23.94
CA PHE A 31 -12.32 23.90 24.66
C PHE A 31 -11.87 23.84 26.13
N TYR A 32 -11.19 24.89 26.60
CA TYR A 32 -10.61 24.93 27.92
C TYR A 32 -10.88 26.25 28.64
N SER A 33 -10.55 26.29 29.93
CA SER A 33 -10.49 27.49 30.76
C SER A 33 -9.22 27.42 31.61
N GLU A 34 -8.46 28.51 31.67
CA GLU A 34 -7.27 28.59 32.51
C GLU A 34 -7.60 28.46 34.01
N ARG A 35 -8.85 28.71 34.41
CA ARG A 35 -9.33 28.60 35.79
C ARG A 35 -9.55 27.15 36.24
N SER A 36 -9.60 26.22 35.31
CA SER A 36 -9.85 24.80 35.60
C SER A 36 -8.56 23.99 35.67
N PRO A 37 -8.22 23.42 36.82
CA PRO A 37 -7.03 22.54 36.98
C PRO A 37 -7.06 21.34 36.03
N HIS A 38 -8.25 20.79 35.77
CA HIS A 38 -8.43 19.65 34.85
C HIS A 38 -8.10 20.00 33.40
N CYS A 39 -8.25 21.29 33.02
CA CYS A 39 -7.85 21.74 31.68
C CYS A 39 -6.34 21.75 31.49
N ALA A 40 -5.56 22.17 32.49
CA ALA A 40 -4.10 22.19 32.40
C ALA A 40 -3.51 20.77 32.20
N GLU A 41 -4.03 19.78 32.94
CA GLU A 41 -3.58 18.39 32.86
C GLU A 41 -3.94 17.75 31.51
N LEU A 42 -5.19 17.92 31.07
CA LEU A 42 -5.62 17.45 29.75
C LEU A 42 -4.87 18.15 28.62
N GLY A 43 -4.68 19.47 28.69
CA GLY A 43 -3.95 20.25 27.71
C GLY A 43 -2.53 19.75 27.49
N ALA A 44 -1.79 19.46 28.57
CA ALA A 44 -0.46 18.89 28.46
C ALA A 44 -0.44 17.50 27.79
N THR A 45 -1.47 16.68 28.04
CA THR A 45 -1.63 15.38 27.36
C THR A 45 -1.92 15.56 25.89
N LEU A 46 -2.81 16.49 25.52
CA LEU A 46 -3.13 16.76 24.11
C LEU A 46 -1.94 17.35 23.35
N ASP A 47 -1.13 18.22 23.99
CA ASP A 47 0.09 18.76 23.39
C ASP A 47 1.10 17.66 23.07
N LYS A 48 1.29 16.74 24.01
CA LYS A 48 2.15 15.56 23.84
C LYS A 48 1.66 14.72 22.64
N LEU A 49 0.36 14.43 22.59
CA LEU A 49 -0.22 13.65 21.49
C LEU A 49 -0.13 14.37 20.16
N ALA A 50 -0.36 15.69 20.12
CA ALA A 50 -0.19 16.49 18.92
C ALA A 50 1.26 16.48 18.40
N ALA A 51 2.25 16.46 19.29
CA ALA A 51 3.64 16.32 18.90
C ALA A 51 3.99 14.91 18.39
N GLU A 52 3.40 13.87 19.02
CA GLU A 52 3.65 12.47 18.64
C GLU A 52 3.02 12.12 17.28
N PHE A 53 1.78 12.57 17.04
CA PHE A 53 1.04 12.37 15.80
C PHE A 53 1.14 13.57 14.86
N ALA A 54 2.27 14.30 14.91
CA ALA A 54 2.52 15.44 14.05
C ALA A 54 2.16 15.08 12.59
N ASP A 55 1.57 16.06 11.87
CA ASP A 55 1.07 15.90 10.50
C ASP A 55 -0.20 15.03 10.29
N GLN A 56 -0.69 14.30 11.29
CA GLN A 56 -1.90 13.47 11.15
C GLN A 56 -3.17 14.20 11.58
N PHE A 57 -3.11 15.14 12.53
CA PHE A 57 -4.24 16.00 12.93
C PHE A 57 -3.76 17.37 13.37
N ILE A 58 -4.71 18.30 13.53
CA ILE A 58 -4.47 19.65 14.05
C ILE A 58 -5.11 19.72 15.44
N LEU A 59 -4.34 20.14 16.44
CA LEU A 59 -4.87 20.48 17.77
C LEU A 59 -5.23 21.97 17.78
N ALA A 60 -6.52 22.26 17.81
CA ALA A 60 -7.08 23.62 17.85
C ALA A 60 -7.55 23.93 19.28
N LYS A 61 -6.92 24.89 19.94
CA LYS A 61 -7.20 25.24 21.33
C LYS A 61 -8.04 26.52 21.40
N LEU A 62 -9.15 26.48 22.13
CA LEU A 62 -10.04 27.62 22.32
C LEU A 62 -10.18 27.90 23.81
N ASP A 63 -9.74 29.07 24.24
CA ASP A 63 -9.97 29.56 25.60
C ASP A 63 -11.43 30.10 25.73
N CYS A 64 -12.25 29.37 26.49
CA CYS A 64 -13.64 29.73 26.71
C CYS A 64 -13.84 30.97 27.60
N ASP A 65 -12.82 31.37 28.36
CA ASP A 65 -12.86 32.59 29.17
C ASP A 65 -12.70 33.84 28.29
N VAL A 66 -11.93 33.71 27.20
CA VAL A 66 -11.63 34.78 26.23
C VAL A 66 -12.67 34.76 25.09
N GLU A 67 -12.85 33.63 24.44
CA GLU A 67 -13.62 33.44 23.22
C GLU A 67 -15.07 32.96 23.52
N GLN A 68 -15.78 33.68 24.43
CA GLN A 68 -17.11 33.29 24.95
C GLN A 68 -18.18 33.16 23.85
N MET A 69 -18.11 34.02 22.84
CA MET A 69 -19.06 33.99 21.72
C MET A 69 -18.94 32.71 20.91
N ILE A 70 -17.72 32.30 20.61
CA ILE A 70 -17.45 31.03 19.88
C ILE A 70 -17.87 29.85 20.78
N ALA A 71 -17.43 29.82 22.03
CA ALA A 71 -17.75 28.73 22.97
C ALA A 71 -19.27 28.52 23.09
N SER A 72 -20.05 29.59 23.11
CA SER A 72 -21.53 29.53 23.18
C SER A 72 -22.16 28.89 21.93
N GLN A 73 -21.60 29.09 20.75
CA GLN A 73 -22.10 28.49 19.50
C GLN A 73 -21.93 26.97 19.46
N PHE A 74 -20.90 26.45 20.12
CA PHE A 74 -20.67 24.99 20.22
C PHE A 74 -21.55 24.30 21.27
N GLY A 75 -22.34 25.02 22.04
CA GLY A 75 -23.31 24.46 23.00
C GLY A 75 -22.65 23.60 24.08
N LEU A 76 -21.48 24.02 24.58
CA LEU A 76 -20.69 23.29 25.56
C LEU A 76 -21.47 23.14 26.88
N ARG A 77 -21.46 21.93 27.45
CA ARG A 77 -22.09 21.59 28.74
C ARG A 77 -21.11 21.54 29.91
N ALA A 78 -19.85 21.33 29.60
CA ALA A 78 -18.76 21.21 30.58
C ALA A 78 -17.46 21.70 29.97
N ILE A 79 -16.51 22.04 30.82
CA ILE A 79 -15.13 22.38 30.47
C ILE A 79 -14.21 21.53 31.36
N PRO A 80 -13.23 20.80 30.79
CA PRO A 80 -12.84 20.73 29.38
C PRO A 80 -13.82 19.93 28.51
N THR A 81 -13.92 20.31 27.23
CA THR A 81 -14.58 19.51 26.19
C THR A 81 -13.65 19.42 24.98
N VAL A 82 -13.64 18.27 24.34
CA VAL A 82 -12.92 18.04 23.09
C VAL A 82 -13.89 17.53 22.04
N TYR A 83 -13.88 18.16 20.86
CA TYR A 83 -14.56 17.65 19.66
C TYR A 83 -13.53 17.32 18.59
N ILE A 84 -13.76 16.23 17.88
CA ILE A 84 -12.98 15.90 16.68
C ILE A 84 -13.84 16.23 15.46
N LEU A 85 -13.31 17.11 14.62
CA LEU A 85 -13.97 17.55 13.39
C LEU A 85 -13.34 16.86 12.19
N GLN A 86 -14.18 16.31 11.32
CA GLN A 86 -13.82 15.86 9.97
C GLN A 86 -14.89 16.35 9.00
N GLU A 87 -14.49 16.77 7.82
CA GLU A 87 -15.40 17.27 6.77
C GLU A 87 -16.34 18.38 7.27
N GLY A 88 -15.81 19.26 8.14
CA GLY A 88 -16.56 20.37 8.73
C GLY A 88 -17.56 19.97 9.82
N ARG A 89 -17.57 18.72 10.28
CA ARG A 89 -18.55 18.19 11.24
C ARG A 89 -17.86 17.51 12.42
N PRO A 90 -18.45 17.59 13.62
CA PRO A 90 -17.99 16.77 14.74
C PRO A 90 -18.36 15.30 14.49
N VAL A 91 -17.33 14.43 14.48
CA VAL A 91 -17.47 12.98 14.27
C VAL A 91 -17.31 12.20 15.57
N ASP A 92 -16.54 12.75 16.53
CA ASP A 92 -16.31 12.15 17.85
C ASP A 92 -15.98 13.26 18.87
N GLY A 93 -15.84 12.91 20.13
CA GLY A 93 -15.42 13.83 21.17
C GLY A 93 -15.71 13.32 22.59
N PHE A 94 -15.29 14.09 23.57
CA PHE A 94 -15.52 13.78 24.98
C PHE A 94 -15.63 15.03 25.83
N GLN A 95 -16.18 14.86 27.03
CA GLN A 95 -16.32 15.93 28.02
C GLN A 95 -15.63 15.52 29.33
N GLY A 96 -15.03 16.49 29.98
CA GLY A 96 -14.26 16.26 31.20
C GLY A 96 -12.87 15.66 30.95
N PRO A 97 -12.08 15.46 32.03
CA PRO A 97 -10.78 14.86 31.92
C PRO A 97 -10.87 13.41 31.46
N GLN A 98 -9.95 13.00 30.59
CA GLN A 98 -9.84 11.63 30.08
C GLN A 98 -8.39 11.13 30.26
N PRO A 99 -8.19 9.84 30.56
CA PRO A 99 -6.86 9.24 30.55
C PRO A 99 -6.30 9.21 29.12
N GLU A 100 -4.98 9.34 28.99
CA GLU A 100 -4.29 9.34 27.71
C GLU A 100 -4.68 8.16 26.80
N GLU A 101 -4.85 6.97 27.39
CA GLU A 101 -5.22 5.76 26.67
C GLU A 101 -6.59 5.87 25.97
N ALA A 102 -7.57 6.47 26.63
CA ALA A 102 -8.89 6.70 26.02
C ALA A 102 -8.80 7.69 24.86
N ILE A 103 -7.97 8.75 24.99
CA ILE A 103 -7.76 9.71 23.90
C ILE A 103 -7.06 9.04 22.72
N ARG A 104 -6.08 8.16 22.95
CA ARG A 104 -5.42 7.37 21.91
C ARG A 104 -6.39 6.46 21.17
N GLN A 105 -7.34 5.83 21.87
CA GLN A 105 -8.36 5.01 21.23
C GLN A 105 -9.28 5.84 20.31
N ILE A 106 -9.68 7.04 20.74
CA ILE A 106 -10.45 7.95 19.92
C ILE A 106 -9.65 8.36 18.67
N LEU A 107 -8.37 8.75 18.84
CA LEU A 107 -7.50 9.10 17.74
C LEU A 107 -7.32 7.93 16.76
N ALA A 108 -7.15 6.71 17.25
CA ALA A 108 -7.01 5.52 16.41
C ALA A 108 -8.24 5.23 15.52
N ASN A 109 -9.43 5.69 15.91
CA ASN A 109 -10.64 5.56 15.11
C ASN A 109 -10.78 6.65 14.03
N VAL A 110 -10.10 7.78 14.21
CA VAL A 110 -10.26 8.99 13.39
C VAL A 110 -9.05 9.22 12.49
N LEU A 111 -7.85 8.87 12.95
CA LEU A 111 -6.63 9.05 12.17
C LEU A 111 -6.51 8.00 11.07
N PRO A 112 -5.93 8.38 9.91
CA PRO A 112 -5.64 7.43 8.87
C PRO A 112 -4.73 6.32 9.40
N LYS A 113 -5.04 5.10 9.05
CA LYS A 113 -4.23 3.94 9.44
C LYS A 113 -2.90 3.92 8.68
N PRO A 114 -1.86 3.27 9.22
CA PRO A 114 -0.55 3.19 8.56
C PRO A 114 -0.62 2.65 7.13
N GLU A 115 -1.48 1.67 6.87
CA GLU A 115 -1.72 1.12 5.54
C GLU A 115 -2.35 2.14 4.58
N GLU A 116 -3.25 2.98 5.07
CA GLU A 116 -3.91 4.02 4.26
C GLU A 116 -2.92 5.14 3.89
N LEU A 117 -2.07 5.54 4.83
CA LEU A 117 -1.01 6.54 4.57
C LEU A 117 -0.03 6.03 3.51
N LYS A 118 0.40 4.77 3.61
CA LYS A 118 1.29 4.17 2.62
C LYS A 118 0.62 4.03 1.25
N ALA A 119 -0.64 3.62 1.22
CA ALA A 119 -1.42 3.53 -0.01
C ALA A 119 -1.60 4.90 -0.69
N ALA A 120 -1.87 5.96 0.09
CA ALA A 120 -1.98 7.32 -0.42
C ALA A 120 -0.66 7.84 -1.01
N GLN A 121 0.47 7.62 -0.32
CA GLN A 121 1.80 7.95 -0.83
C GLN A 121 2.11 7.20 -2.13
N ALA A 122 1.78 5.91 -2.18
CA ALA A 122 1.98 5.10 -3.39
C ALA A 122 1.08 5.57 -4.55
N ALA A 123 -0.17 5.96 -4.27
CA ALA A 123 -1.07 6.49 -5.29
C ALA A 123 -0.52 7.78 -5.93
N GLN A 124 0.10 8.66 -5.13
CA GLN A 124 0.78 9.84 -5.65
C GLN A 124 1.93 9.45 -6.58
N LEU A 125 2.80 8.53 -6.17
CA LEU A 125 3.91 8.04 -6.99
C LEU A 125 3.42 7.40 -8.30
N LEU A 126 2.34 6.62 -8.25
CA LEU A 126 1.72 6.03 -9.44
C LEU A 126 1.20 7.10 -10.40
N SER A 127 0.60 8.18 -9.88
CA SER A 127 0.15 9.31 -10.72
C SER A 127 1.30 10.04 -11.41
N GLU A 128 2.51 9.99 -10.83
CA GLU A 128 3.75 10.51 -11.39
C GLU A 128 4.46 9.51 -12.32
N GLY A 129 3.90 8.32 -12.53
CA GLY A 129 4.50 7.25 -13.34
C GLY A 129 5.64 6.50 -12.66
N LYS A 130 5.83 6.65 -11.36
CA LYS A 130 6.91 6.06 -10.55
C LYS A 130 6.49 4.73 -9.90
N ALA A 131 6.09 3.76 -10.72
CA ALA A 131 5.57 2.48 -10.23
C ALA A 131 6.61 1.67 -9.40
N GLU A 132 7.91 1.78 -9.75
CA GLU A 132 8.97 1.10 -9.00
C GLU A 132 9.10 1.63 -7.56
N GLU A 133 8.94 2.95 -7.36
CA GLU A 133 8.98 3.57 -6.03
C GLU A 133 7.68 3.32 -5.24
N ALA A 134 6.53 3.21 -5.93
CA ALA A 134 5.24 2.91 -5.31
C ALA A 134 5.14 1.47 -4.81
N LEU A 135 5.77 0.52 -5.51
CA LEU A 135 5.64 -0.92 -5.25
C LEU A 135 6.00 -1.33 -3.80
N PRO A 136 7.12 -0.91 -3.19
CA PRO A 136 7.44 -1.26 -1.82
C PRO A 136 6.40 -0.72 -0.82
N LEU A 137 5.89 0.51 -1.02
CA LEU A 137 4.86 1.09 -0.16
C LEU A 137 3.55 0.29 -0.22
N LEU A 138 3.13 -0.12 -1.42
CA LEU A 138 1.94 -0.96 -1.61
C LEU A 138 2.11 -2.36 -1.03
N LYS A 139 3.30 -2.95 -1.12
CA LYS A 139 3.60 -4.24 -0.49
C LYS A 139 3.50 -4.13 1.03
N GLU A 140 4.05 -3.07 1.63
CA GLU A 140 3.94 -2.82 3.07
C GLU A 140 2.50 -2.54 3.49
N ALA A 141 1.74 -1.73 2.74
CA ALA A 141 0.33 -1.48 2.99
C ALA A 141 -0.50 -2.77 2.94
N HIS A 142 -0.26 -3.61 1.94
CA HIS A 142 -0.94 -4.90 1.79
C HIS A 142 -0.57 -5.88 2.92
N GLN A 143 0.67 -5.88 3.42
CA GLN A 143 1.06 -6.68 4.59
C GLN A 143 0.32 -6.26 5.86
N LEU A 144 0.08 -4.95 6.05
CA LEU A 144 -0.67 -4.41 7.18
C LEU A 144 -2.18 -4.71 7.06
N ALA A 145 -2.73 -4.64 5.85
CA ALA A 145 -4.15 -4.85 5.58
C ALA A 145 -4.39 -5.83 4.41
N PRO A 146 -4.08 -7.14 4.57
CA PRO A 146 -4.12 -8.10 3.46
C PRO A 146 -5.54 -8.40 2.93
N LYS A 147 -6.58 -7.96 3.64
CA LYS A 147 -7.98 -8.10 3.23
C LYS A 147 -8.57 -6.82 2.62
N ASN A 148 -7.77 -5.75 2.53
CA ASN A 148 -8.22 -4.52 1.91
C ASN A 148 -8.12 -4.66 0.38
N SER A 149 -9.28 -4.74 -0.28
CA SER A 149 -9.38 -4.93 -1.73
C SER A 149 -8.82 -3.74 -2.51
N GLU A 150 -8.98 -2.51 -2.03
CA GLU A 150 -8.45 -1.31 -2.70
C GLU A 150 -6.92 -1.31 -2.75
N ILE A 151 -6.27 -1.64 -1.62
CA ILE A 151 -4.82 -1.77 -1.55
C ILE A 151 -4.34 -2.92 -2.43
N THR A 152 -5.05 -4.05 -2.44
CA THR A 152 -4.72 -5.20 -3.27
C THR A 152 -4.83 -4.87 -4.76
N LEU A 153 -5.88 -4.15 -5.17
CA LEU A 153 -6.06 -3.67 -6.54
C LEU A 153 -4.96 -2.69 -6.96
N ALA A 154 -4.62 -1.74 -6.09
CA ALA A 154 -3.54 -0.79 -6.36
C ALA A 154 -2.18 -1.51 -6.51
N LEU A 155 -1.89 -2.49 -5.66
CA LEU A 155 -0.69 -3.32 -5.76
C LEU A 155 -0.66 -4.13 -7.05
N ALA A 156 -1.78 -4.75 -7.45
CA ALA A 156 -1.89 -5.47 -8.70
C ALA A 156 -1.67 -4.54 -9.92
N GLY A 157 -2.24 -3.34 -9.91
CA GLY A 157 -2.03 -2.34 -10.95
C GLY A 157 -0.57 -1.91 -11.09
N ALA A 158 0.12 -1.67 -9.96
CA ALA A 158 1.55 -1.36 -9.95
C ALA A 158 2.40 -2.52 -10.51
N LEU A 159 2.07 -3.76 -10.16
CA LEU A 159 2.76 -4.95 -10.69
C LEU A 159 2.57 -5.11 -12.20
N ILE A 160 1.35 -4.87 -12.71
CA ILE A 160 1.05 -4.91 -14.15
C ILE A 160 1.87 -3.84 -14.90
N SER A 161 1.97 -2.62 -14.36
CA SER A 161 2.78 -1.55 -14.94
C SER A 161 4.26 -1.91 -15.06
N LEU A 162 4.73 -2.79 -14.18
CA LEU A 162 6.11 -3.29 -14.13
C LEU A 162 6.28 -4.64 -14.87
N ASN A 163 5.32 -5.03 -15.71
CA ASN A 163 5.30 -6.32 -16.43
C ASN A 163 5.38 -7.56 -15.53
N LYS A 164 4.88 -7.46 -14.28
CA LYS A 164 4.80 -8.57 -13.30
C LYS A 164 3.38 -9.13 -13.23
N SER A 165 2.82 -9.47 -14.39
CA SER A 165 1.41 -9.87 -14.54
C SER A 165 1.05 -11.13 -13.76
N GLU A 166 1.99 -12.07 -13.57
CA GLU A 166 1.77 -13.31 -12.82
C GLU A 166 1.58 -13.04 -11.31
N GLU A 167 2.44 -12.18 -10.74
CA GLU A 167 2.29 -11.74 -9.34
C GLU A 167 0.94 -11.00 -9.16
N ALA A 168 0.58 -10.12 -10.11
CA ALA A 168 -0.67 -9.39 -10.09
C ALA A 168 -1.89 -10.33 -10.18
N GLN A 169 -1.87 -11.33 -11.06
CA GLN A 169 -2.95 -12.29 -11.21
C GLN A 169 -3.18 -13.09 -9.93
N THR A 170 -2.10 -13.48 -9.23
CA THR A 170 -2.19 -14.19 -7.95
C THR A 170 -2.89 -13.35 -6.87
N LEU A 171 -2.64 -12.03 -6.85
CA LEU A 171 -3.31 -11.11 -5.93
C LEU A 171 -4.79 -10.92 -6.30
N LEU A 172 -5.10 -10.72 -7.59
CA LEU A 172 -6.46 -10.50 -8.05
C LEU A 172 -7.41 -11.67 -7.72
N ILE A 173 -6.92 -12.91 -7.74
CA ILE A 173 -7.71 -14.09 -7.37
C ILE A 173 -8.18 -14.03 -5.90
N THR A 174 -7.47 -13.31 -5.03
CA THR A 174 -7.84 -13.19 -3.60
C THR A 174 -8.97 -12.19 -3.34
N ILE A 175 -9.33 -11.36 -4.33
CA ILE A 175 -10.35 -10.32 -4.17
C ILE A 175 -11.75 -10.92 -4.15
N PRO A 176 -12.56 -10.65 -3.10
CA PRO A 176 -13.91 -11.15 -2.98
C PRO A 176 -14.81 -10.67 -4.14
N LEU A 177 -15.77 -11.48 -4.54
CA LEU A 177 -16.66 -11.19 -5.68
C LEU A 177 -17.39 -9.84 -5.58
N GLN A 178 -17.75 -9.43 -4.37
CA GLN A 178 -18.43 -8.16 -4.11
C GLN A 178 -17.56 -6.92 -4.37
N ASP A 179 -16.22 -7.09 -4.35
CA ASP A 179 -15.24 -6.01 -4.54
C ASP A 179 -14.63 -6.02 -5.95
N GLN A 180 -15.10 -6.92 -6.82
CA GLN A 180 -14.67 -7.04 -8.22
C GLN A 180 -15.39 -6.00 -9.09
N ASP A 181 -14.92 -4.77 -9.00
CA ASP A 181 -15.47 -3.61 -9.71
C ASP A 181 -14.94 -3.47 -11.16
N SER A 182 -15.24 -2.34 -11.79
CA SER A 182 -14.76 -2.04 -13.14
C SER A 182 -13.22 -1.95 -13.23
N TYR A 183 -12.57 -1.50 -12.16
CA TYR A 183 -11.11 -1.43 -12.11
C TYR A 183 -10.47 -2.82 -12.06
N TYR A 184 -11.01 -3.72 -11.24
CA TYR A 184 -10.62 -5.13 -11.22
C TYR A 184 -10.68 -5.75 -12.63
N HIS A 185 -11.80 -5.58 -13.33
CA HIS A 185 -11.95 -6.12 -14.69
C HIS A 185 -10.99 -5.47 -15.69
N SER A 186 -10.68 -4.20 -15.52
CA SER A 186 -9.69 -3.53 -16.39
C SER A 186 -8.28 -4.08 -16.19
N LEU A 187 -7.90 -4.43 -14.94
CA LEU A 187 -6.61 -5.05 -14.64
C LEU A 187 -6.50 -6.46 -15.24
N LEU A 188 -7.56 -7.26 -15.17
CA LEU A 188 -7.60 -8.57 -15.84
C LEU A 188 -7.44 -8.44 -17.35
N ALA A 189 -8.13 -7.46 -17.98
CA ALA A 189 -8.00 -7.20 -19.41
C ALA A 189 -6.57 -6.76 -19.78
N GLN A 190 -5.92 -5.94 -18.96
CA GLN A 190 -4.53 -5.55 -19.18
C GLN A 190 -3.58 -6.75 -19.11
N ILE A 191 -3.76 -7.65 -18.12
CA ILE A 191 -2.99 -8.89 -18.04
C ILE A 191 -3.17 -9.73 -19.30
N GLU A 192 -4.40 -9.88 -19.77
CA GLU A 192 -4.69 -10.66 -20.97
C GLU A 192 -4.05 -10.03 -22.23
N LEU A 193 -4.11 -8.71 -22.38
CA LEU A 193 -3.44 -8.01 -23.47
C LEU A 193 -1.91 -8.16 -23.40
N GLN A 194 -1.32 -8.11 -22.22
CA GLN A 194 0.13 -8.33 -22.05
C GLN A 194 0.51 -9.77 -22.41
N LYS A 195 -0.30 -10.76 -22.01
CA LYS A 195 -0.08 -12.17 -22.40
C LYS A 195 -0.16 -12.36 -23.91
N GLN A 196 -1.18 -11.78 -24.57
CA GLN A 196 -1.33 -11.85 -26.02
C GLN A 196 -0.18 -11.15 -26.75
N ALA A 197 0.28 -9.99 -26.28
CA ALA A 197 1.43 -9.31 -26.83
C ALA A 197 2.75 -10.09 -26.64
N ALA A 198 2.84 -10.86 -25.56
CA ALA A 198 3.98 -11.72 -25.27
C ALA A 198 3.95 -13.06 -26.03
N ASP A 199 2.82 -13.44 -26.64
CA ASP A 199 2.67 -14.65 -27.43
C ASP A 199 3.00 -14.41 -28.91
N THR A 200 4.27 -14.15 -29.18
CA THR A 200 4.76 -13.85 -30.53
C THR A 200 4.69 -15.07 -31.45
N PRO A 201 4.58 -14.89 -32.79
CA PRO A 201 4.63 -16.02 -33.73
C PRO A 201 5.86 -16.90 -33.57
N GLU A 202 7.00 -16.32 -33.19
CA GLU A 202 8.24 -17.06 -32.94
C GLU A 202 8.11 -17.99 -31.71
N ILE A 203 7.47 -17.50 -30.63
CA ILE A 203 7.23 -18.31 -29.43
C ILE A 203 6.22 -19.42 -29.75
N GLN A 204 5.15 -19.11 -30.49
CA GLN A 204 4.18 -20.13 -30.93
C GLN A 204 4.85 -21.23 -31.77
N GLN A 205 5.72 -20.85 -32.69
CA GLN A 205 6.48 -21.80 -33.49
C GLN A 205 7.37 -22.69 -32.60
N LEU A 206 8.19 -22.10 -31.74
CA LEU A 206 9.05 -22.85 -30.82
C LEU A 206 8.25 -23.76 -29.87
N GLN A 207 7.09 -23.31 -29.40
CA GLN A 207 6.20 -24.12 -28.57
C GLN A 207 5.66 -25.33 -29.33
N ASN A 208 5.27 -25.14 -30.61
CA ASN A 208 4.82 -26.24 -31.47
C ASN A 208 5.95 -27.24 -31.76
N ASP A 209 7.13 -26.75 -32.06
CA ASP A 209 8.31 -27.59 -32.33
C ASP A 209 8.71 -28.38 -31.07
N PHE A 210 8.67 -27.71 -29.89
CA PHE A 210 8.92 -28.37 -28.62
C PHE A 210 7.86 -29.43 -28.29
N ASN A 211 6.58 -29.16 -28.54
CA ASN A 211 5.51 -30.13 -28.32
C ASN A 211 5.66 -31.40 -29.18
N GLN A 212 6.26 -31.27 -30.37
CA GLN A 212 6.60 -32.42 -31.21
C GLN A 212 7.85 -33.19 -30.74
N GLN A 213 8.76 -32.51 -30.05
CA GLN A 213 10.03 -33.07 -29.55
C GLN A 213 10.26 -32.70 -28.07
N PRO A 214 9.46 -33.20 -27.14
CA PRO A 214 9.43 -32.73 -25.75
C PRO A 214 10.71 -33.10 -24.93
N GLU A 215 11.56 -33.94 -25.46
CA GLU A 215 12.87 -34.32 -24.84
C GLU A 215 14.04 -33.53 -25.48
N ASN A 216 13.78 -32.63 -26.45
CA ASN A 216 14.81 -31.85 -27.10
C ASN A 216 15.24 -30.66 -26.23
N THR A 217 16.41 -30.78 -25.60
CA THR A 217 16.97 -29.77 -24.71
C THR A 217 17.28 -28.46 -25.40
N ASP A 218 17.70 -28.49 -26.69
CA ASP A 218 18.00 -27.26 -27.42
C ASP A 218 16.75 -26.44 -27.70
N LEU A 219 15.64 -27.10 -28.06
CA LEU A 219 14.35 -26.44 -28.23
C LEU A 219 13.80 -25.87 -26.88
N ALA A 220 13.99 -26.64 -25.82
CA ALA A 220 13.61 -26.18 -24.47
C ALA A 220 14.38 -24.91 -24.07
N ILE A 221 15.67 -24.86 -24.32
CA ILE A 221 16.52 -23.69 -24.05
C ILE A 221 16.10 -22.50 -24.88
N GLN A 222 15.91 -22.69 -26.21
CA GLN A 222 15.49 -21.61 -27.11
C GLN A 222 14.13 -21.04 -26.69
N LEU A 223 13.16 -21.90 -26.41
CA LEU A 223 11.83 -21.49 -25.95
C LEU A 223 11.91 -20.75 -24.61
N ALA A 224 12.66 -21.25 -23.63
CA ALA A 224 12.81 -20.61 -22.33
C ALA A 224 13.47 -19.23 -22.43
N LEU A 225 14.47 -19.04 -23.28
CA LEU A 225 15.07 -17.73 -23.51
C LEU A 225 14.09 -16.76 -24.15
N LYS A 226 13.29 -17.19 -25.12
CA LYS A 226 12.26 -16.36 -25.73
C LYS A 226 11.13 -16.01 -24.77
N LEU A 227 10.71 -16.93 -23.92
CA LEU A 227 9.75 -16.66 -22.85
C LEU A 227 10.32 -15.65 -21.85
N HIS A 228 11.59 -15.73 -21.50
CA HIS A 228 12.26 -14.77 -20.63
C HIS A 228 12.31 -13.35 -21.26
N GLU A 229 12.63 -13.24 -22.57
CA GLU A 229 12.65 -11.97 -23.31
C GLU A 229 11.30 -11.22 -23.21
N VAL A 230 10.18 -11.93 -23.15
CA VAL A 230 8.83 -11.36 -23.03
C VAL A 230 8.28 -11.38 -21.59
N ALA A 231 9.14 -11.52 -20.61
CA ALA A 231 8.81 -11.55 -19.16
C ALA A 231 7.91 -12.72 -18.71
N ARG A 232 7.72 -13.78 -19.51
CA ARG A 232 7.06 -15.05 -19.13
C ARG A 232 8.04 -15.94 -18.35
N ASN A 233 8.53 -15.40 -17.23
CA ASN A 233 9.67 -15.99 -16.50
C ASN A 233 9.31 -17.28 -15.76
N GLU A 234 8.08 -17.40 -15.22
CA GLU A 234 7.67 -18.62 -14.53
C GLU A 234 7.62 -19.79 -15.50
N GLU A 235 7.05 -19.59 -16.70
CA GLU A 235 6.98 -20.61 -17.73
C GLU A 235 8.39 -21.04 -18.22
N ALA A 236 9.29 -20.06 -18.41
CA ALA A 236 10.68 -20.33 -18.78
C ALA A 236 11.40 -21.18 -17.72
N LEU A 237 11.26 -20.80 -16.44
CA LEU A 237 11.90 -21.50 -15.33
C LEU A 237 11.30 -22.88 -15.09
N GLU A 238 9.96 -23.01 -15.18
CA GLU A 238 9.29 -24.30 -15.04
C GLU A 238 9.70 -25.28 -16.13
N LEU A 239 9.77 -24.82 -17.39
CA LEU A 239 10.24 -25.62 -18.52
C LEU A 239 11.64 -26.17 -18.26
N LEU A 240 12.63 -25.31 -17.98
CA LEU A 240 14.01 -25.72 -17.74
C LEU A 240 14.13 -26.58 -16.48
N PHE A 241 13.39 -26.25 -15.42
CA PHE A 241 13.42 -27.02 -14.18
C PHE A 241 12.89 -28.46 -14.37
N SER A 242 11.89 -28.64 -15.24
CA SER A 242 11.36 -29.97 -15.56
C SER A 242 12.42 -30.93 -16.11
N PHE A 243 13.37 -30.41 -16.87
CA PHE A 243 14.52 -31.20 -17.38
C PHE A 243 15.54 -31.49 -16.29
N ILE A 244 15.92 -30.48 -15.49
CA ILE A 244 16.89 -30.65 -14.41
C ILE A 244 16.40 -31.63 -13.36
N LYS A 245 15.10 -31.68 -13.10
CA LYS A 245 14.47 -32.64 -12.18
C LYS A 245 14.64 -34.09 -12.66
N LYS A 246 14.68 -34.32 -13.98
CA LYS A 246 14.90 -35.65 -14.56
C LYS A 246 16.39 -35.98 -14.65
N ASP A 247 17.21 -35.04 -15.11
CA ASP A 247 18.63 -35.17 -15.28
C ASP A 247 19.36 -33.84 -15.03
N LEU A 248 20.15 -33.77 -13.98
CA LEU A 248 20.92 -32.58 -13.61
C LEU A 248 21.92 -32.14 -14.68
N ASN A 249 22.32 -33.08 -15.59
CA ASN A 249 23.25 -32.83 -16.68
C ASN A 249 22.55 -32.71 -18.04
N ALA A 250 21.24 -32.52 -18.07
CA ALA A 250 20.46 -32.38 -19.30
C ALA A 250 21.10 -31.38 -20.28
N GLY A 251 21.24 -31.77 -21.56
CA GLY A 251 21.88 -30.95 -22.58
C GLY A 251 23.34 -30.61 -22.26
N ASP A 252 24.13 -31.56 -21.75
CA ASP A 252 25.49 -31.34 -21.31
C ASP A 252 25.66 -30.21 -20.30
N GLY A 253 24.64 -30.04 -19.41
CA GLY A 253 24.61 -29.01 -18.38
C GLY A 253 24.11 -27.62 -18.86
N GLN A 254 23.82 -27.45 -20.16
CA GLN A 254 23.38 -26.17 -20.71
C GLN A 254 21.99 -25.73 -20.16
N VAL A 255 21.08 -26.70 -19.95
CA VAL A 255 19.76 -26.40 -19.36
C VAL A 255 19.90 -25.78 -17.97
N LYS A 256 20.75 -26.38 -17.12
CA LYS A 256 21.03 -25.84 -15.78
C LYS A 256 21.68 -24.47 -15.84
N LYS A 257 22.64 -24.29 -16.75
CA LYS A 257 23.33 -23.01 -16.95
C LYS A 257 22.31 -21.92 -17.33
N THR A 258 21.47 -22.16 -18.34
CA THR A 258 20.45 -21.21 -18.80
C THR A 258 19.48 -20.87 -17.69
N LEU A 259 19.02 -21.86 -16.92
CA LEU A 259 18.15 -21.60 -15.76
C LEU A 259 18.84 -20.67 -14.74
N MET A 260 20.11 -20.92 -14.41
CA MET A 260 20.86 -20.07 -13.48
C MET A 260 21.09 -18.66 -14.02
N ASP A 261 21.30 -18.52 -15.32
CA ASP A 261 21.44 -17.22 -15.99
C ASP A 261 20.14 -16.40 -15.90
N ILE A 262 18.97 -17.00 -16.16
CA ILE A 262 17.65 -16.37 -15.99
C ILE A 262 17.43 -15.98 -14.52
N LEU A 263 17.74 -16.86 -13.55
CA LEU A 263 17.62 -16.54 -12.14
C LEU A 263 18.53 -15.38 -11.73
N SER A 264 19.70 -15.26 -12.34
CA SER A 264 20.62 -14.14 -12.08
C SER A 264 20.09 -12.84 -12.66
N ALA A 265 19.51 -12.87 -13.85
CA ALA A 265 18.88 -11.70 -14.50
C ALA A 265 17.69 -11.15 -13.70
N LEU A 266 16.88 -12.03 -13.07
CA LEU A 266 15.76 -11.63 -12.22
C LEU A 266 16.20 -10.96 -10.90
N GLY A 267 17.46 -11.18 -10.47
CA GLY A 267 18.02 -10.58 -9.27
C GLY A 267 17.73 -11.36 -7.97
N THR A 268 18.30 -10.84 -6.87
CA THR A 268 18.24 -11.52 -5.55
C THR A 268 16.95 -11.28 -4.79
N ASN A 269 16.27 -10.17 -5.07
CA ASN A 269 15.05 -9.76 -4.37
C ASN A 269 13.77 -10.25 -5.06
N ASP A 270 13.88 -10.95 -6.19
CA ASP A 270 12.75 -11.50 -6.90
C ASP A 270 12.23 -12.78 -6.22
N ASN A 271 10.91 -12.82 -5.97
CA ASN A 271 10.27 -13.95 -5.27
C ASN A 271 10.32 -15.25 -6.08
N LEU A 272 10.11 -15.14 -7.40
CA LEU A 272 10.13 -16.28 -8.32
C LEU A 272 11.55 -16.86 -8.38
N ALA A 273 12.56 -15.99 -8.55
CA ALA A 273 13.95 -16.41 -8.53
C ALA A 273 14.34 -17.07 -7.20
N SER A 274 13.86 -16.54 -6.07
CA SER A 274 14.10 -17.13 -4.74
C SER A 274 13.44 -18.50 -4.57
N LYS A 275 12.22 -18.68 -5.12
CA LYS A 275 11.52 -19.98 -5.18
C LYS A 275 12.35 -21.02 -5.94
N TYR A 276 12.72 -20.71 -7.18
CA TYR A 276 13.43 -21.68 -8.03
C TYR A 276 14.87 -21.94 -7.59
N ARG A 277 15.58 -20.95 -7.02
CA ARG A 277 16.89 -21.20 -6.38
C ARG A 277 16.79 -22.26 -5.29
N ARG A 278 15.80 -22.15 -4.38
CA ARG A 278 15.57 -23.16 -3.33
C ARG A 278 15.28 -24.55 -3.92
N MET A 279 14.45 -24.61 -4.98
CA MET A 279 14.12 -25.87 -5.65
C MET A 279 15.36 -26.50 -6.31
N VAL A 280 16.20 -25.73 -6.99
CA VAL A 280 17.45 -26.22 -7.58
C VAL A 280 18.41 -26.71 -6.51
N TYR A 281 18.59 -25.94 -5.41
CA TYR A 281 19.45 -26.39 -4.31
C TYR A 281 18.96 -27.69 -3.68
N SER A 282 17.66 -27.90 -3.55
CA SER A 282 17.12 -29.16 -3.00
C SER A 282 17.32 -30.38 -3.90
N LEU A 283 17.67 -30.21 -5.18
CA LEU A 283 18.06 -31.30 -6.09
C LEU A 283 19.56 -31.64 -6.04
N LEU A 284 20.37 -30.70 -5.51
CA LEU A 284 21.83 -30.87 -5.45
C LEU A 284 22.31 -31.50 -4.13
N TYR A 285 21.46 -31.47 -3.11
CA TYR A 285 21.70 -31.99 -1.75
C TYR A 285 20.57 -32.88 -1.27
#